data_d78e5e44b68323a7397b97f54f666abe
#
_entry.id   d78e5e44b68323a7397b97f54f666abe
#
_cell.length_a   1.000
_cell.length_b   1.000
_cell.length_c   1.000
_cell.angle_alpha   90.00
_cell.angle_beta   90.00
_cell.angle_gamma   90.00
#
_symmetry.space_group_name_H-M   'P 1'
#
loop_
_entity.id
_entity.type
_entity.pdbx_description
1 polymer ?
#
loop_
_entity_poly.entity_id
_entity_poly.type
_entity_poly.pdbx_seq_one_letter_code
_entity_poly.pdbx_strand_id
1 'polypeptide(L)'
;LIPAILIMLTSLGISFVRPIFVLFVETLDINKNYLPTITGALYSIVGVFSVFSAYWWGKKVESFGLQKSIVVASILTATMYLLHAFITNPYYLIPVRTFLGFGYGALMPLLFTRISNNVNKDRRGGVLGIGSSFQVMGNLVGPLLGGYAGAAIGFSYSFFFTAAIFLLIAIAGYASLRD
;
A
#
# COMPACT_ATOMS: atom_id res chain seq x y z
N LEU A 1 15.98 12.52 0.70
CA LEU A 1 15.69 11.69 -0.49
C LEU A 1 15.00 10.37 -0.11
N ILE A 2 15.45 9.66 0.92
CA ILE A 2 14.92 8.35 1.33
C ILE A 2 13.40 8.34 1.52
N PRO A 3 12.76 9.25 2.29
CA PRO A 3 11.31 9.22 2.44
C PRO A 3 10.55 9.42 1.11
N ALA A 4 11.10 10.19 0.15
CA ALA A 4 10.49 10.35 -1.18
C ALA A 4 10.54 9.04 -1.98
N ILE A 5 11.64 8.29 -1.91
CA ILE A 5 11.76 6.96 -2.52
C ILE A 5 10.75 5.98 -1.88
N LEU A 6 10.57 6.04 -0.56
CA LEU A 6 9.57 5.21 0.12
C LEU A 6 8.14 5.56 -0.29
N ILE A 7 7.84 6.84 -0.54
CA ILE A 7 6.56 7.29 -1.11
C ILE A 7 6.37 6.67 -2.50
N MET A 8 7.39 6.72 -3.36
CA MET A 8 7.34 6.10 -4.69
C MET A 8 7.09 4.60 -4.61
N LEU A 9 7.85 3.88 -3.79
CA LEU A 9 7.69 2.43 -3.62
C LEU A 9 6.31 2.06 -3.07
N THR A 10 5.79 2.82 -2.11
CA THR A 10 4.44 2.62 -1.57
C THR A 10 3.39 2.79 -2.66
N SER A 11 3.48 3.88 -3.44
CA SER A 11 2.56 4.15 -4.57
C SER A 11 2.66 3.09 -5.66
N LEU A 12 3.89 2.67 -5.97
CA LEU A 12 4.15 1.60 -6.94
C LEU A 12 3.51 0.30 -6.48
N GLY A 13 3.77 -0.14 -5.25
CA GLY A 13 3.21 -1.39 -4.71
C GLY A 13 1.68 -1.40 -4.69
N ILE A 14 1.04 -0.31 -4.25
CA ILE A 14 -0.43 -0.19 -4.27
C ILE A 14 -0.98 -0.23 -5.69
N SER A 15 -0.36 0.51 -6.61
CA SER A 15 -0.83 0.66 -7.99
C SER A 15 -0.53 -0.56 -8.85
N PHE A 16 0.52 -1.31 -8.52
CA PHE A 16 0.91 -2.56 -9.17
C PHE A 16 -0.20 -3.62 -9.11
N VAL A 17 -0.90 -3.72 -7.98
CA VAL A 17 -1.96 -4.72 -7.79
C VAL A 17 -3.28 -4.33 -8.45
N ARG A 18 -3.50 -3.05 -8.79
CA ARG A 18 -4.80 -2.59 -9.32
C ARG A 18 -5.29 -3.37 -10.54
N PRO A 19 -4.51 -3.52 -11.63
CA PRO A 19 -4.98 -4.27 -12.79
C PRO A 19 -5.11 -5.77 -12.53
N ILE A 20 -4.27 -6.31 -11.64
CA ILE A 20 -4.22 -7.74 -11.33
C ILE A 20 -5.42 -8.17 -10.48
N PHE A 21 -5.86 -7.32 -9.55
CA PHE A 21 -6.84 -7.72 -8.55
C PHE A 21 -8.19 -8.11 -9.14
N VAL A 22 -8.68 -7.41 -10.14
CA VAL A 22 -9.95 -7.74 -10.80
C VAL A 22 -9.85 -9.11 -11.48
N LEU A 23 -8.75 -9.33 -12.21
CA LEU A 23 -8.48 -10.60 -12.88
C LEU A 23 -8.26 -11.75 -11.88
N PHE A 24 -7.61 -11.48 -10.76
CA PHE A 24 -7.47 -12.45 -9.68
C PHE A 24 -8.83 -12.84 -9.09
N VAL A 25 -9.72 -11.86 -8.80
CA VAL A 25 -11.06 -12.14 -8.28
C VAL A 25 -11.89 -12.95 -9.29
N GLU A 26 -11.69 -12.74 -10.58
CA GLU A 26 -12.34 -13.53 -11.63
C GLU A 26 -11.92 -15.01 -11.63
N THR A 27 -10.71 -15.32 -11.15
CA THR A 27 -10.26 -16.72 -11.02
C THR A 27 -10.86 -17.47 -9.83
N LEU A 28 -11.46 -16.73 -8.89
CA LEU A 28 -12.16 -17.32 -7.75
C LEU A 28 -13.56 -17.79 -8.17
N ASP A 29 -14.11 -18.73 -7.43
CA ASP A 29 -15.46 -19.29 -7.69
C ASP A 29 -16.54 -18.25 -7.36
N ILE A 30 -16.72 -17.28 -8.26
CA ILE A 30 -17.68 -16.18 -8.16
C ILE A 30 -18.56 -16.16 -9.42
N ASN A 31 -19.86 -15.96 -9.23
CA ASN A 31 -20.76 -15.75 -10.35
C ASN A 31 -20.38 -14.46 -11.11
N LYS A 32 -20.00 -14.62 -12.38
CA LYS A 32 -19.48 -13.55 -13.25
C LYS A 32 -20.40 -12.35 -13.39
N ASN A 33 -21.71 -12.55 -13.24
CA ASN A 33 -22.70 -11.45 -13.29
C ASN A 33 -22.51 -10.46 -12.14
N TYR A 34 -21.98 -10.88 -10.99
CA TYR A 34 -21.72 -10.06 -9.82
C TYR A 34 -20.25 -9.62 -9.66
N LEU A 35 -19.38 -10.02 -10.55
CA LEU A 35 -17.94 -9.72 -10.48
C LEU A 35 -17.63 -8.21 -10.32
N PRO A 36 -18.24 -7.28 -11.11
CA PRO A 36 -18.01 -5.84 -10.93
C PRO A 36 -18.47 -5.34 -9.57
N THR A 37 -19.62 -5.82 -9.08
CA THR A 37 -20.17 -5.42 -7.78
C THR A 37 -19.28 -5.91 -6.63
N ILE A 38 -18.85 -7.16 -6.69
CA ILE A 38 -17.99 -7.77 -5.66
C ILE A 38 -16.62 -7.08 -5.64
N THR A 39 -16.00 -6.87 -6.78
CA THR A 39 -14.71 -6.17 -6.86
C THR A 39 -14.83 -4.74 -6.41
N GLY A 40 -15.89 -4.02 -6.78
CA GLY A 40 -16.18 -2.67 -6.31
C GLY A 40 -16.34 -2.61 -4.79
N ALA A 41 -17.10 -3.54 -4.20
CA ALA A 41 -17.27 -3.65 -2.75
C ALA A 41 -15.94 -3.92 -2.03
N LEU A 42 -15.12 -4.83 -2.56
CA LEU A 42 -13.80 -5.14 -2.01
C LEU A 42 -12.82 -3.95 -2.08
N TYR A 43 -12.88 -3.13 -3.14
CA TYR A 43 -12.15 -1.87 -3.20
C TYR A 43 -12.67 -0.84 -2.19
N SER A 44 -13.99 -0.75 -2.04
CA SER A 44 -14.65 0.17 -1.10
C SER A 44 -14.29 -0.14 0.35
N ILE A 45 -14.23 -1.43 0.72
CA ILE A 45 -13.78 -1.87 2.05
C ILE A 45 -12.39 -1.29 2.35
N VAL A 46 -11.45 -1.45 1.43
CA VAL A 46 -10.10 -0.91 1.59
C VAL A 46 -10.13 0.61 1.75
N GLY A 47 -10.91 1.31 0.94
CA GLY A 47 -11.07 2.78 1.03
C GLY A 47 -11.60 3.22 2.39
N VAL A 48 -12.69 2.62 2.86
CA VAL A 48 -13.28 2.93 4.17
C VAL A 48 -12.29 2.72 5.30
N PHE A 49 -11.64 1.54 5.35
CA PHE A 49 -10.69 1.24 6.42
C PHE A 49 -9.40 2.06 6.32
N SER A 50 -9.03 2.56 5.14
CA SER A 50 -7.90 3.49 5.01
C SER A 50 -8.16 4.84 5.66
N VAL A 51 -9.40 5.35 5.63
CA VAL A 51 -9.79 6.59 6.34
C VAL A 51 -9.70 6.40 7.85
N PHE A 52 -10.26 5.32 8.38
CA PHE A 52 -10.12 4.99 9.81
C PHE A 52 -8.65 4.82 10.22
N SER A 53 -7.87 4.18 9.39
CA SER A 53 -6.43 3.98 9.56
C SER A 53 -5.70 5.31 9.70
N ALA A 54 -5.90 6.24 8.77
CA ALA A 54 -5.23 7.53 8.79
C ALA A 54 -5.49 8.29 10.11
N TYR A 55 -6.74 8.27 10.59
CA TYR A 55 -7.11 8.88 11.86
C TYR A 55 -6.46 8.18 13.07
N TRP A 56 -6.54 6.85 13.12
CA TRP A 56 -6.02 6.07 14.24
C TRP A 56 -4.50 6.18 14.35
N TRP A 57 -3.79 6.00 13.23
CA TRP A 57 -2.33 6.12 13.19
C TRP A 57 -1.87 7.55 13.45
N GLY A 58 -2.61 8.57 12.98
CA GLY A 58 -2.32 9.96 13.28
C GLY A 58 -2.26 10.25 14.78
N LYS A 59 -3.21 9.72 15.56
CA LYS A 59 -3.19 9.80 17.03
C LYS A 59 -2.10 8.93 17.65
N LYS A 60 -1.87 7.75 17.10
CA LYS A 60 -0.92 6.78 17.65
C LYS A 60 0.54 7.20 17.49
N VAL A 61 0.85 7.98 16.46
CA VAL A 61 2.21 8.48 16.19
C VAL A 61 2.79 9.26 17.38
N GLU A 62 1.99 10.03 18.10
CA GLU A 62 2.45 10.82 19.26
C GLU A 62 3.04 9.94 20.37
N SER A 63 2.46 8.76 20.61
CA SER A 63 2.89 7.83 21.65
C SER A 63 3.82 6.72 21.17
N PHE A 64 3.70 6.33 19.90
CA PHE A 64 4.39 5.17 19.34
C PHE A 64 5.64 5.55 18.52
N GLY A 65 5.70 6.79 18.06
CA GLY A 65 6.76 7.31 17.20
C GLY A 65 6.48 7.09 15.72
N LEU A 66 6.95 8.04 14.91
CA LEU A 66 6.69 8.07 13.47
C LEU A 66 7.36 6.89 12.73
N GLN A 67 8.62 6.60 13.07
CA GLN A 67 9.37 5.50 12.47
C GLN A 67 8.71 4.14 12.71
N LYS A 68 8.39 3.84 13.96
CA LYS A 68 7.74 2.57 14.33
C LYS A 68 6.39 2.42 13.64
N SER A 69 5.63 3.51 13.53
CA SER A 69 4.34 3.52 12.85
C SER A 69 4.49 3.15 11.36
N ILE A 70 5.47 3.72 10.66
CA ILE A 70 5.76 3.38 9.26
C ILE A 70 6.15 1.90 9.13
N VAL A 71 7.03 1.41 9.98
CA VAL A 71 7.50 0.01 9.94
C VAL A 71 6.34 -0.96 10.18
N VAL A 72 5.54 -0.76 11.23
CA VAL A 72 4.42 -1.66 11.56
C VAL A 72 3.34 -1.62 10.49
N ALA A 73 2.98 -0.44 9.99
CA ALA A 73 2.02 -0.31 8.90
C ALA A 73 2.50 -1.00 7.62
N SER A 74 3.81 -0.91 7.30
CA SER A 74 4.40 -1.59 6.16
C SER A 74 4.41 -3.11 6.32
N ILE A 75 4.75 -3.63 7.50
CA ILE A 75 4.72 -5.08 7.80
C ILE A 75 3.28 -5.60 7.69
N LEU A 76 2.31 -4.90 8.28
CA LEU A 76 0.91 -5.27 8.18
C LEU A 76 0.46 -5.34 6.71
N THR A 77 0.80 -4.32 5.92
CA THR A 77 0.47 -4.27 4.49
C THR A 77 1.12 -5.43 3.73
N ALA A 78 2.41 -5.71 3.99
CA ALA A 78 3.13 -6.83 3.39
C ALA A 78 2.48 -8.17 3.71
N THR A 79 2.11 -8.39 4.98
CA THR A 79 1.43 -9.61 5.43
C THR A 79 0.09 -9.78 4.73
N MET A 80 -0.68 -8.71 4.59
CA MET A 80 -1.98 -8.80 3.89
C MET A 80 -1.81 -9.10 2.40
N TYR A 81 -0.80 -8.53 1.71
CA TYR A 81 -0.50 -8.91 0.33
C TYR A 81 0.00 -10.35 0.22
N LEU A 82 0.82 -10.79 1.17
CA LEU A 82 1.25 -12.20 1.22
C LEU A 82 0.05 -13.14 1.34
N LEU A 83 -0.91 -12.83 2.21
CA LEU A 83 -2.12 -13.64 2.39
C LEU A 83 -2.98 -13.69 1.11
N HIS A 84 -3.03 -12.62 0.31
CA HIS A 84 -3.75 -12.65 -0.98
C HIS A 84 -3.27 -13.76 -1.91
N ALA A 85 -1.97 -14.11 -1.89
CA ALA A 85 -1.41 -15.14 -2.76
C ALA A 85 -1.96 -16.56 -2.49
N PHE A 86 -2.53 -16.78 -1.31
CA PHE A 86 -3.04 -18.09 -0.86
C PHE A 86 -4.57 -18.17 -0.83
N ILE A 87 -5.27 -17.08 -1.14
CA ILE A 87 -6.74 -17.05 -1.09
C ILE A 87 -7.31 -17.79 -2.30
N THR A 88 -8.11 -18.81 -2.00
CA THR A 88 -8.90 -19.57 -2.98
C THR A 88 -10.40 -19.31 -2.83
N ASN A 89 -10.85 -18.90 -1.64
CA ASN A 89 -12.24 -18.62 -1.35
C ASN A 89 -12.47 -17.10 -1.23
N PRO A 90 -13.39 -16.50 -2.02
CA PRO A 90 -13.61 -15.05 -2.06
C PRO A 90 -14.01 -14.43 -0.71
N TYR A 91 -14.63 -15.17 0.18
CA TYR A 91 -15.02 -14.66 1.50
C TYR A 91 -13.83 -14.25 2.37
N TYR A 92 -12.68 -14.91 2.22
CA TYR A 92 -11.46 -14.53 2.94
C TYR A 92 -10.84 -13.21 2.46
N LEU A 93 -11.25 -12.71 1.29
CA LEU A 93 -10.85 -11.38 0.83
C LEU A 93 -11.39 -10.26 1.74
N ILE A 94 -12.55 -10.43 2.36
CA ILE A 94 -13.18 -9.40 3.20
C ILE A 94 -12.25 -9.00 4.37
N PRO A 95 -11.87 -9.91 5.28
CA PRO A 95 -10.98 -9.55 6.39
C PRO A 95 -9.60 -9.12 5.91
N VAL A 96 -9.03 -9.78 4.90
CA VAL A 96 -7.69 -9.42 4.39
C VAL A 96 -7.69 -8.03 3.77
N ARG A 97 -8.73 -7.65 3.04
CA ARG A 97 -8.90 -6.29 2.48
C ARG A 97 -9.15 -5.23 3.56
N THR A 98 -9.86 -5.58 4.62
CA THR A 98 -10.07 -4.72 5.78
C THR A 98 -8.73 -4.36 6.43
N PHE A 99 -7.94 -5.35 6.80
CA PHE A 99 -6.62 -5.13 7.39
C PHE A 99 -5.62 -4.51 6.43
N LEU A 100 -5.71 -4.81 5.12
CA LEU A 100 -4.92 -4.15 4.11
C LEU A 100 -5.20 -2.64 4.08
N GLY A 101 -6.48 -2.23 4.07
CA GLY A 101 -6.87 -0.83 4.14
C GLY A 101 -6.32 -0.15 5.40
N PHE A 102 -6.36 -0.85 6.53
CA PHE A 102 -5.82 -0.35 7.80
C PHE A 102 -4.28 -0.24 7.79
N GLY A 103 -3.57 -1.11 7.09
CA GLY A 103 -2.11 -1.04 6.94
C GLY A 103 -1.69 0.11 6.03
N TYR A 104 -2.02 0.05 4.76
CA TYR A 104 -1.48 1.00 3.81
C TYR A 104 -2.09 2.41 3.90
N GLY A 105 -3.31 2.54 4.40
CA GLY A 105 -3.97 3.85 4.58
C GLY A 105 -3.19 4.82 5.45
N ALA A 106 -2.36 4.29 6.37
CA ALA A 106 -1.47 5.07 7.19
C ALA A 106 -0.20 5.54 6.47
N LEU A 107 0.32 4.75 5.51
CA LEU A 107 1.69 4.92 5.01
C LEU A 107 1.91 6.25 4.32
N MET A 108 0.99 6.69 3.47
CA MET A 108 1.12 7.97 2.77
C MET A 108 1.17 9.16 3.74
N PRO A 109 0.20 9.37 4.64
CA PRO A 109 0.26 10.44 5.61
C PRO A 109 1.54 10.40 6.47
N LEU A 110 1.96 9.22 6.93
CA LEU A 110 3.15 9.07 7.76
C LEU A 110 4.44 9.45 7.01
N LEU A 111 4.59 9.02 5.76
CA LEU A 111 5.75 9.34 4.93
C LEU A 111 5.79 10.83 4.54
N PHE A 112 4.65 11.44 4.23
CA PHE A 112 4.57 12.88 3.99
C PHE A 112 4.85 13.69 5.26
N THR A 113 4.41 13.23 6.42
CA THR A 113 4.79 13.83 7.71
C THR A 113 6.30 13.73 7.92
N ARG A 114 6.92 12.58 7.64
CA ARG A 114 8.36 12.40 7.78
C ARG A 114 9.16 13.33 6.87
N ILE A 115 8.76 13.49 5.61
CA ILE A 115 9.46 14.38 4.67
C ILE A 115 9.32 15.86 5.09
N SER A 116 8.15 16.23 5.62
CA SER A 116 7.86 17.59 6.07
C SER A 116 8.60 17.97 7.36
N ASN A 117 8.75 17.03 8.29
CA ASN A 117 9.40 17.28 9.59
C ASN A 117 10.91 17.47 9.47
N ASN A 118 11.52 17.00 8.38
CA ASN A 118 12.98 17.06 8.19
C ASN A 118 13.46 18.38 7.55
N VAL A 119 12.58 19.36 7.37
CA VAL A 119 12.91 20.63 6.71
C VAL A 119 12.28 21.82 7.41
N ASN A 120 12.92 22.99 7.24
CA ASN A 120 12.39 24.26 7.72
C ASN A 120 11.04 24.59 7.07
N LYS A 121 10.20 25.36 7.77
CA LYS A 121 8.84 25.73 7.33
C LYS A 121 8.80 26.29 5.91
N ASP A 122 9.76 27.14 5.55
CA ASP A 122 9.83 27.79 4.24
C ASP A 122 10.10 26.83 3.07
N ARG A 123 10.67 25.64 3.35
CA ARG A 123 11.00 24.63 2.34
C ARG A 123 10.00 23.47 2.28
N ARG A 124 9.00 23.46 3.16
CA ARG A 124 8.01 22.36 3.23
C ARG A 124 7.25 22.16 1.93
N GLY A 125 6.81 23.25 1.29
CA GLY A 125 6.12 23.17 0.01
C GLY A 125 6.94 22.49 -1.09
N GLY A 126 8.23 22.82 -1.19
CA GLY A 126 9.12 22.20 -2.16
C GLY A 126 9.32 20.68 -1.95
N VAL A 127 9.56 20.26 -0.69
CA VAL A 127 9.76 18.82 -0.42
C VAL A 127 8.47 18.02 -0.51
N LEU A 128 7.33 18.62 -0.19
CA LEU A 128 6.02 17.97 -0.42
C LEU A 128 5.75 17.82 -1.93
N GLY A 129 6.14 18.82 -2.74
CA GLY A 129 6.09 18.73 -4.20
C GLY A 129 6.96 17.60 -4.75
N ILE A 130 8.20 17.46 -4.24
CA ILE A 130 9.07 16.32 -4.58
C ILE A 130 8.40 15.00 -4.19
N GLY A 131 7.88 14.88 -2.97
CA GLY A 131 7.16 13.70 -2.52
C GLY A 131 5.98 13.33 -3.44
N SER A 132 5.19 14.34 -3.83
CA SER A 132 4.07 14.15 -4.76
C SER A 132 4.53 13.72 -6.16
N SER A 133 5.64 14.23 -6.67
CA SER A 133 6.22 13.80 -7.95
C SER A 133 6.64 12.32 -7.90
N PHE A 134 7.31 11.90 -6.82
CA PHE A 134 7.66 10.49 -6.61
C PHE A 134 6.42 9.59 -6.46
N GLN A 135 5.35 10.08 -5.82
CA GLN A 135 4.08 9.38 -5.73
C GLN A 135 3.45 9.17 -7.11
N VAL A 136 3.43 10.21 -7.95
CA VAL A 136 2.90 10.13 -9.32
C VAL A 136 3.71 9.14 -10.16
N MET A 137 5.05 9.16 -10.05
CA MET A 137 5.91 8.18 -10.73
C MET A 137 5.55 6.73 -10.33
N GLY A 138 5.39 6.47 -9.03
CA GLY A 138 4.95 5.15 -8.54
C GLY A 138 3.58 4.74 -9.09
N ASN A 139 2.63 5.67 -9.12
CA ASN A 139 1.28 5.43 -9.65
C ASN A 139 1.27 5.21 -11.18
N LEU A 140 2.21 5.80 -11.93
CA LEU A 140 2.34 5.61 -13.37
C LEU A 140 2.98 4.26 -13.70
N VAL A 141 4.10 3.94 -13.05
CA VAL A 141 4.88 2.74 -13.34
C VAL A 141 4.22 1.48 -12.77
N GLY A 142 3.57 1.59 -11.62
CA GLY A 142 2.96 0.45 -10.91
C GLY A 142 2.02 -0.38 -11.78
N PRO A 143 0.96 0.20 -12.40
CA PRO A 143 0.02 -0.57 -13.20
C PRO A 143 0.64 -1.21 -14.45
N LEU A 144 1.64 -0.56 -15.07
CA LEU A 144 2.35 -1.12 -16.22
C LEU A 144 3.11 -2.39 -15.83
N LEU A 145 3.91 -2.31 -14.76
CA LEU A 145 4.64 -3.46 -14.25
C LEU A 145 3.71 -4.55 -13.72
N GLY A 146 2.61 -4.15 -13.06
CA GLY A 146 1.61 -5.06 -12.53
C GLY A 146 0.91 -5.85 -13.62
N GLY A 147 0.42 -5.17 -14.66
CA GLY A 147 -0.22 -5.83 -15.78
C GLY A 147 0.72 -6.82 -16.49
N TYR A 148 1.98 -6.41 -16.72
CA TYR A 148 2.98 -7.30 -17.31
C TYR A 148 3.28 -8.51 -16.42
N ALA A 149 3.51 -8.28 -15.12
CA ALA A 149 3.79 -9.35 -14.16
C ALA A 149 2.62 -10.34 -14.05
N GLY A 150 1.39 -9.83 -13.94
CA GLY A 150 0.19 -10.68 -13.88
C GLY A 150 0.05 -11.59 -15.10
N ALA A 151 0.38 -11.10 -16.30
CA ALA A 151 0.36 -11.87 -17.52
C ALA A 151 1.54 -12.87 -17.64
N ALA A 152 2.75 -12.45 -17.20
CA ALA A 152 3.97 -13.25 -17.40
C ALA A 152 4.18 -14.32 -16.32
N ILE A 153 3.90 -14.01 -15.06
CA ILE A 153 4.21 -14.88 -13.91
C ILE A 153 2.99 -15.30 -13.08
N GLY A 154 1.81 -14.73 -13.40
CA GLY A 154 0.56 -15.02 -12.73
C GLY A 154 0.29 -14.18 -11.47
N PHE A 155 -0.94 -14.26 -10.98
CA PHE A 155 -1.45 -13.36 -9.95
C PHE A 155 -0.83 -13.61 -8.58
N SER A 156 -0.67 -14.87 -8.16
CA SER A 156 -0.08 -15.22 -6.86
C SER A 156 1.34 -14.69 -6.72
N TYR A 157 2.19 -14.86 -7.74
CA TYR A 157 3.56 -14.33 -7.73
C TYR A 157 3.59 -12.80 -7.69
N SER A 158 2.62 -12.15 -8.34
CA SER A 158 2.48 -10.70 -8.32
C SER A 158 2.17 -10.17 -6.90
N PHE A 159 1.37 -10.90 -6.12
CA PHE A 159 1.15 -10.57 -4.70
C PHE A 159 2.40 -10.78 -3.84
N PHE A 160 3.18 -11.82 -4.08
CA PHE A 160 4.47 -12.03 -3.40
C PHE A 160 5.44 -10.87 -3.69
N PHE A 161 5.52 -10.45 -4.96
CA PHE A 161 6.35 -9.30 -5.33
C PHE A 161 5.93 -8.01 -4.61
N THR A 162 4.62 -7.75 -4.54
CA THR A 162 4.08 -6.60 -3.81
C THR A 162 4.37 -6.69 -2.32
N ALA A 163 4.21 -7.85 -1.71
CA ALA A 163 4.57 -8.08 -0.31
C ALA A 163 6.06 -7.79 -0.06
N ALA A 164 6.95 -8.23 -0.97
CA ALA A 164 8.38 -7.94 -0.89
C ALA A 164 8.68 -6.44 -0.96
N ILE A 165 8.00 -5.67 -1.80
CA ILE A 165 8.12 -4.20 -1.82
C ILE A 165 7.81 -3.61 -0.45
N PHE A 166 6.70 -4.01 0.19
CA PHE A 166 6.33 -3.47 1.50
C PHE A 166 7.27 -3.94 2.63
N LEU A 167 7.85 -5.13 2.53
CA LEU A 167 8.92 -5.57 3.44
C LEU A 167 10.18 -4.72 3.26
N LEU A 168 10.57 -4.40 2.02
CA LEU A 168 11.68 -3.48 1.75
C LEU A 168 11.41 -2.09 2.33
N ILE A 169 10.17 -1.58 2.24
CA ILE A 169 9.78 -0.30 2.87
C ILE A 169 9.93 -0.40 4.38
N ALA A 170 9.52 -1.51 5.02
CA ALA A 170 9.67 -1.72 6.45
C ALA A 170 11.15 -1.74 6.87
N ILE A 171 12.00 -2.49 6.16
CA ILE A 171 13.44 -2.59 6.42
C ILE A 171 14.12 -1.23 6.22
N ALA A 172 13.87 -0.57 5.10
CA ALA A 172 14.44 0.75 4.81
C ALA A 172 13.93 1.81 5.82
N GLY A 173 12.66 1.75 6.21
CA GLY A 173 12.09 2.58 7.25
C GLY A 173 12.77 2.38 8.60
N TYR A 174 13.04 1.14 8.96
CA TYR A 174 13.74 0.81 10.21
C TYR A 174 15.21 1.28 10.19
N ALA A 175 15.90 1.06 9.08
CA ALA A 175 17.33 1.34 8.98
C ALA A 175 17.67 2.83 8.81
N SER A 176 16.84 3.58 8.09
CA SER A 176 17.18 4.92 7.59
C SER A 176 16.35 6.05 8.18
N LEU A 177 15.28 5.74 8.91
CA LEU A 177 14.41 6.73 9.53
C LEU A 177 14.57 6.76 11.06
N ARG A 178 15.75 6.39 11.57
CA ARG A 178 16.04 6.51 13.01
C ARG A 178 15.85 7.97 13.43
N ASP A 179 15.11 8.15 14.51
CA ASP A 179 14.83 9.46 15.15
C ASP A 179 16.06 10.01 15.85
#